data_db282d214ae4d0892bbc054b093b7477
#
_entry.id   db282d214ae4d0892bbc054b093b7477
#
_cell.length_a   1.000
_cell.length_b   1.000
_cell.length_c   1.000
_cell.angle_alpha   90.00
_cell.angle_beta   90.00
_cell.angle_gamma   90.00
#
_symmetry.space_group_name_H-M   'P 1'
#
loop_
_entity.id
_entity.type
_entity.pdbx_description
1 polymer ?
#
loop_
_entity_poly.entity_id
_entity_poly.type
_entity_poly.pdbx_seq_one_letter_code
_entity_poly.pdbx_strand_id
1 'polypeptide(L)'
;LVREERGVGLIEVVVSMSILGVAGGLMMTGVFQTTSYQRTWQYKVAAQQELRRGGSWLSVDAVNAETTSLVDGAAATSTLTMTWVDGSGGPHTVVYALEGSTLIRDIDGTEFTIARRVNSVAFSQVGSLLTFDLEIQTLEAASVSRSLLSYLRALQ
;
A
#
# COMPACT_ATOMS: atom_id res chain seq x y z
N LEU A 1 33.42 11.27 -67.17
CA LEU A 1 32.36 10.79 -66.31
C LEU A 1 31.78 11.99 -65.55
N VAL A 2 30.69 12.57 -66.09
CA VAL A 2 29.96 13.67 -65.45
C VAL A 2 29.11 13.05 -64.34
N ARG A 3 29.41 13.37 -63.07
CA ARG A 3 28.64 12.99 -61.91
C ARG A 3 27.43 13.93 -61.87
N GLU A 4 26.22 13.42 -62.20
CA GLU A 4 24.98 14.19 -62.01
C GLU A 4 24.78 14.38 -60.50
N GLU A 5 25.02 15.59 -60.03
CA GLU A 5 24.60 16.02 -58.72
C GLU A 5 23.08 16.21 -58.74
N ARG A 6 22.34 15.18 -58.36
CA ARG A 6 20.88 15.26 -58.13
C ARG A 6 20.70 16.14 -56.87
N GLY A 7 20.37 17.38 -57.08
CA GLY A 7 19.94 18.23 -55.96
C GLY A 7 18.69 17.67 -55.30
N VAL A 8 18.70 17.66 -53.97
CA VAL A 8 17.52 17.25 -53.17
C VAL A 8 16.35 18.15 -53.53
N GLY A 9 15.27 17.60 -54.04
CA GLY A 9 14.09 18.36 -54.42
C GLY A 9 13.36 18.93 -53.18
N LEU A 10 12.76 20.11 -53.33
CA LEU A 10 12.03 20.79 -52.27
C LEU A 10 10.94 19.87 -51.65
N ILE A 11 10.33 19.03 -52.48
CA ILE A 11 9.31 18.06 -52.04
C ILE A 11 9.89 16.96 -51.14
N GLU A 12 11.12 16.55 -51.38
CA GLU A 12 11.82 15.54 -50.59
C GLU A 12 12.16 16.06 -49.16
N VAL A 13 12.51 17.32 -49.06
CA VAL A 13 12.72 17.99 -47.78
C VAL A 13 11.41 18.12 -46.99
N VAL A 14 10.32 18.52 -47.64
CA VAL A 14 8.99 18.64 -47.01
C VAL A 14 8.48 17.28 -46.51
N VAL A 15 8.63 16.24 -47.34
CA VAL A 15 8.23 14.87 -46.95
C VAL A 15 9.08 14.37 -45.78
N SER A 16 10.39 14.60 -45.81
CA SER A 16 11.29 14.18 -44.73
C SER A 16 10.97 14.89 -43.41
N MET A 17 10.71 16.21 -43.47
CA MET A 17 10.30 16.97 -42.26
C MET A 17 8.95 16.49 -41.72
N SER A 18 7.99 16.15 -42.56
CA SER A 18 6.68 15.61 -42.17
C SER A 18 6.82 14.27 -41.43
N ILE A 19 7.64 13.36 -41.99
CA ILE A 19 7.92 12.07 -41.35
C ILE A 19 8.61 12.23 -40.00
N LEU A 20 9.62 13.11 -39.93
CA LEU A 20 10.31 13.41 -38.69
C LEU A 20 9.37 14.02 -37.63
N GLY A 21 8.47 14.91 -38.02
CA GLY A 21 7.47 15.51 -37.16
C GLY A 21 6.52 14.46 -36.54
N VAL A 22 6.02 13.56 -37.37
CA VAL A 22 5.15 12.44 -36.92
C VAL A 22 5.92 11.49 -36.01
N ALA A 23 7.13 11.08 -36.38
CA ALA A 23 7.96 10.19 -35.57
C ALA A 23 8.33 10.83 -34.22
N GLY A 24 8.69 12.11 -34.20
CA GLY A 24 8.99 12.86 -33.00
C GLY A 24 7.78 12.97 -32.07
N GLY A 25 6.59 13.23 -32.62
CA GLY A 25 5.34 13.27 -31.85
C GLY A 25 4.99 11.94 -31.19
N LEU A 26 5.15 10.83 -31.89
CA LEU A 26 4.93 9.49 -31.37
C LEU A 26 5.92 9.15 -30.24
N MET A 27 7.20 9.49 -30.40
CA MET A 27 8.20 9.26 -29.35
C MET A 27 7.90 10.08 -28.10
N MET A 28 7.51 11.35 -28.26
CA MET A 28 7.15 12.21 -27.14
C MET A 28 5.96 11.65 -26.35
N THR A 29 4.92 11.17 -27.04
CA THR A 29 3.76 10.55 -26.41
C THR A 29 4.15 9.29 -25.63
N GLY A 30 5.04 8.44 -26.20
CA GLY A 30 5.55 7.25 -25.52
C GLY A 30 6.31 7.58 -24.22
N VAL A 31 7.14 8.61 -24.24
CA VAL A 31 7.89 9.06 -23.05
C VAL A 31 6.94 9.58 -21.95
N PHE A 32 5.93 10.38 -22.32
CA PHE A 32 4.95 10.87 -21.35
C PHE A 32 4.14 9.74 -20.71
N GLN A 33 3.70 8.77 -21.50
CA GLN A 33 2.99 7.61 -20.97
C GLN A 33 3.85 6.79 -20.03
N THR A 34 5.10 6.50 -20.39
CA THR A 34 6.03 5.73 -19.55
C THR A 34 6.28 6.41 -18.20
N THR A 35 6.47 7.74 -18.19
CA THR A 35 6.70 8.49 -16.95
C THR A 35 5.48 8.51 -16.03
N SER A 36 4.28 8.61 -16.59
CA SER A 36 3.03 8.56 -15.82
C SER A 36 2.82 7.18 -15.19
N TYR A 37 3.04 6.10 -15.95
CA TYR A 37 2.96 4.74 -15.42
C TYR A 37 3.96 4.48 -14.29
N GLN A 38 5.20 4.94 -14.42
CA GLN A 38 6.22 4.76 -13.37
C GLN A 38 5.82 5.40 -12.05
N ARG A 39 5.24 6.60 -12.06
CA ARG A 39 4.77 7.28 -10.85
C ARG A 39 3.64 6.50 -10.17
N THR A 40 2.64 6.06 -10.93
CA THR A 40 1.53 5.26 -10.39
C THR A 40 2.00 3.94 -9.78
N TRP A 41 2.98 3.28 -10.41
CA TRP A 41 3.57 2.05 -9.88
C TRP A 41 4.33 2.29 -8.57
N GLN A 42 5.11 3.36 -8.46
CA GLN A 42 5.83 3.70 -7.22
C GLN A 42 4.87 3.93 -6.05
N TYR A 43 3.75 4.61 -6.29
CA TYR A 43 2.75 4.84 -5.24
C TYR A 43 2.06 3.54 -4.80
N LYS A 44 1.75 2.65 -5.73
CA LYS A 44 1.17 1.34 -5.41
C LYS A 44 2.17 0.48 -4.61
N VAL A 45 3.43 0.44 -5.01
CA VAL A 45 4.47 -0.30 -4.29
C VAL A 45 4.66 0.24 -2.87
N ALA A 46 4.71 1.57 -2.69
CA ALA A 46 4.81 2.19 -1.38
C ALA A 46 3.59 1.84 -0.49
N ALA A 47 2.37 1.91 -1.04
CA ALA A 47 1.17 1.51 -0.30
C ALA A 47 1.19 0.03 0.09
N GLN A 48 1.65 -0.85 -0.79
CA GLN A 48 1.79 -2.28 -0.49
C GLN A 48 2.84 -2.56 0.61
N GLN A 49 3.92 -1.78 0.67
CA GLN A 49 4.91 -1.90 1.74
C GLN A 49 4.32 -1.51 3.10
N GLU A 50 3.55 -0.42 3.16
CA GLU A 50 2.83 -0.02 4.37
C GLU A 50 1.83 -1.11 4.81
N LEU A 51 1.05 -1.67 3.87
CA LEU A 51 0.12 -2.77 4.15
C LEU A 51 0.83 -4.02 4.69
N ARG A 52 1.98 -4.39 4.10
CA ARG A 52 2.76 -5.53 4.57
C ARG A 52 3.32 -5.29 5.97
N ARG A 53 3.84 -4.09 6.22
CA ARG A 53 4.38 -3.71 7.52
C ARG A 53 3.31 -3.77 8.61
N GLY A 54 2.14 -3.16 8.36
CA GLY A 54 1.02 -3.21 9.29
C GLY A 54 0.57 -4.64 9.58
N GLY A 55 0.42 -5.45 8.53
CA GLY A 55 0.00 -6.85 8.67
C GLY A 55 1.01 -7.72 9.42
N SER A 56 2.32 -7.51 9.24
CA SER A 56 3.32 -8.30 9.93
C SER A 56 3.32 -8.04 11.44
N TRP A 57 3.21 -6.79 11.87
CA TRP A 57 3.10 -6.44 13.28
C TRP A 57 1.85 -7.04 13.91
N LEU A 58 0.70 -6.85 13.26
CA LEU A 58 -0.55 -7.41 13.76
C LEU A 58 -0.51 -8.93 13.87
N SER A 59 0.07 -9.63 12.89
CA SER A 59 0.17 -11.09 12.93
C SER A 59 1.02 -11.58 14.09
N VAL A 60 2.13 -10.89 14.41
CA VAL A 60 2.99 -11.22 15.54
C VAL A 60 2.25 -11.02 16.86
N ASP A 61 1.58 -9.86 16.99
CA ASP A 61 0.86 -9.55 18.22
C ASP A 61 -0.35 -10.48 18.41
N ALA A 62 -1.08 -10.81 17.33
CA ALA A 62 -2.22 -11.72 17.39
C ALA A 62 -1.85 -13.15 17.82
N VAL A 63 -0.69 -13.65 17.36
CA VAL A 63 -0.20 -14.98 17.78
C VAL A 63 0.17 -15.00 19.27
N ASN A 64 0.63 -13.88 19.82
CA ASN A 64 0.95 -13.75 21.24
C ASN A 64 -0.28 -13.48 22.10
N ALA A 65 -1.33 -12.86 21.51
CA ALA A 65 -2.49 -12.38 22.25
C ALA A 65 -3.25 -13.52 22.94
N GLU A 66 -3.52 -13.35 24.24
CA GLU A 66 -4.38 -14.22 25.04
C GLU A 66 -5.81 -13.69 25.09
N THR A 67 -5.98 -12.37 25.04
CA THR A 67 -7.30 -11.74 24.99
C THR A 67 -7.35 -10.62 23.98
N THR A 68 -8.55 -10.30 23.51
CA THR A 68 -8.82 -9.15 22.63
C THR A 68 -9.98 -8.33 23.14
N SER A 69 -10.06 -7.07 22.73
CA SER A 69 -11.22 -6.21 23.00
C SER A 69 -12.40 -6.50 22.06
N LEU A 70 -12.21 -7.36 21.06
CA LEU A 70 -13.24 -7.69 20.08
C LEU A 70 -14.24 -8.69 20.67
N VAL A 71 -15.50 -8.50 20.30
CA VAL A 71 -16.58 -9.44 20.62
C VAL A 71 -16.74 -10.40 19.46
N ASP A 72 -16.76 -11.68 19.72
CA ASP A 72 -16.90 -12.73 18.73
C ASP A 72 -18.17 -12.56 17.89
N GLY A 73 -18.01 -12.51 16.57
CA GLY A 73 -19.10 -12.31 15.61
C GLY A 73 -19.71 -10.91 15.58
N ALA A 74 -19.17 -9.95 16.33
CA ALA A 74 -19.67 -8.58 16.33
C ALA A 74 -19.23 -7.79 15.09
N ALA A 75 -19.83 -6.62 14.90
CA ALA A 75 -19.42 -5.68 13.86
C ALA A 75 -17.96 -5.26 14.02
N ALA A 76 -17.30 -5.03 12.89
CA ALA A 76 -15.90 -4.58 12.88
C ALA A 76 -15.73 -3.21 13.56
N THR A 77 -14.61 -3.03 14.25
CA THR A 77 -14.23 -1.79 14.94
C THR A 77 -12.98 -1.18 14.35
N SER A 78 -12.75 0.11 14.56
CA SER A 78 -11.53 0.82 14.12
C SER A 78 -10.39 0.75 15.14
N THR A 79 -10.63 0.15 16.30
CA THR A 79 -9.66 -0.02 17.36
C THR A 79 -9.58 -1.46 17.80
N LEU A 80 -8.39 -1.92 18.15
CA LEU A 80 -8.14 -3.27 18.65
C LEU A 80 -7.18 -3.19 19.83
N THR A 81 -7.57 -3.76 20.97
CA THR A 81 -6.68 -3.97 22.09
C THR A 81 -6.45 -5.46 22.25
N MET A 82 -5.20 -5.85 22.42
CA MET A 82 -4.80 -7.22 22.72
C MET A 82 -3.91 -7.25 23.94
N THR A 83 -4.04 -8.30 24.75
CA THR A 83 -3.20 -8.49 25.94
C THR A 83 -2.63 -9.89 25.96
N TRP A 84 -1.45 -10.03 26.52
CA TRP A 84 -0.78 -11.30 26.77
C TRP A 84 0.17 -11.18 27.96
N VAL A 85 0.60 -12.32 28.47
CA VAL A 85 1.63 -12.40 29.50
C VAL A 85 2.89 -12.99 28.89
N ASP A 86 4.03 -12.36 29.10
CA ASP A 86 5.31 -12.88 28.60
C ASP A 86 5.83 -14.07 29.43
N GLY A 87 6.91 -14.71 28.99
CA GLY A 87 7.50 -15.85 29.68
C GLY A 87 8.07 -15.54 31.07
N SER A 88 8.20 -14.26 31.45
CA SER A 88 8.61 -13.81 32.78
C SER A 88 7.43 -13.46 33.69
N GLY A 89 6.21 -13.54 33.19
CA GLY A 89 4.98 -13.19 33.90
C GLY A 89 4.62 -11.70 33.81
N GLY A 90 5.29 -10.93 32.94
CA GLY A 90 4.98 -9.52 32.69
C GLY A 90 3.75 -9.38 31.79
N PRO A 91 2.72 -8.62 32.21
CA PRO A 91 1.57 -8.34 31.35
C PRO A 91 1.95 -7.32 30.28
N HIS A 92 1.54 -7.56 29.05
CA HIS A 92 1.68 -6.63 27.93
C HIS A 92 0.32 -6.26 27.37
N THR A 93 0.19 -5.01 26.97
CA THR A 93 -1.00 -4.50 26.28
C THR A 93 -0.58 -3.81 25.00
N VAL A 94 -1.20 -4.18 23.90
CA VAL A 94 -1.03 -3.49 22.62
C VAL A 94 -2.37 -2.93 22.15
N VAL A 95 -2.35 -1.69 21.72
CA VAL A 95 -3.52 -0.99 21.16
C VAL A 95 -3.22 -0.57 19.74
N TYR A 96 -4.11 -0.94 18.83
CA TYR A 96 -4.11 -0.44 17.45
C TYR A 96 -5.24 0.57 17.32
N ALA A 97 -4.93 1.75 16.84
CA ALA A 97 -5.91 2.82 16.63
C ALA A 97 -5.57 3.63 15.38
N LEU A 98 -6.60 4.13 14.70
CA LEU A 98 -6.44 5.06 13.59
C LEU A 98 -6.51 6.50 14.13
N GLU A 99 -5.41 7.23 14.02
CA GLU A 99 -5.31 8.64 14.38
C GLU A 99 -5.16 9.50 13.12
N GLY A 100 -6.23 10.19 12.76
CA GLY A 100 -6.30 10.90 11.48
C GLY A 100 -6.15 9.94 10.30
N SER A 101 -5.01 9.97 9.64
CA SER A 101 -4.66 9.06 8.53
C SER A 101 -3.47 8.16 8.85
N THR A 102 -3.17 7.96 10.13
CA THR A 102 -2.02 7.18 10.57
C THR A 102 -2.48 6.04 11.47
N LEU A 103 -2.12 4.81 11.14
CA LEU A 103 -2.33 3.66 12.01
C LEU A 103 -1.20 3.62 13.04
N ILE A 104 -1.59 3.78 14.29
CA ILE A 104 -0.69 3.74 15.45
C ILE A 104 -0.80 2.37 16.11
N ARG A 105 0.32 1.85 16.57
CA ARG A 105 0.46 0.72 17.49
C ARG A 105 1.09 1.23 18.77
N ASP A 106 0.36 1.23 19.84
CA ASP A 106 0.87 1.50 21.18
C ASP A 106 1.10 0.17 21.89
N ILE A 107 2.30 -0.06 22.37
CA ILE A 107 2.63 -1.19 23.25
C ILE A 107 3.16 -0.67 24.57
N ASP A 108 2.43 -0.95 25.62
CA ASP A 108 2.78 -0.57 27.02
C ASP A 108 3.08 0.92 27.17
N GLY A 109 2.35 1.79 26.44
CA GLY A 109 2.52 3.24 26.45
C GLY A 109 3.61 3.75 25.51
N THR A 110 4.16 2.88 24.64
CA THR A 110 5.11 3.29 23.60
C THR A 110 4.47 3.21 22.21
N GLU A 111 4.34 4.36 21.57
CA GLU A 111 3.68 4.50 20.27
C GLU A 111 4.63 4.27 19.10
N PHE A 112 4.15 3.53 18.11
CA PHE A 112 4.83 3.28 16.84
C PHE A 112 3.89 3.55 15.66
N THR A 113 4.35 4.33 14.69
CA THR A 113 3.64 4.47 13.41
C THR A 113 3.79 3.20 12.59
N ILE A 114 2.69 2.53 12.30
CA ILE A 114 2.65 1.27 11.55
C ILE A 114 2.39 1.50 10.08
N ALA A 115 1.42 2.36 9.76
CA ALA A 115 1.09 2.72 8.38
C ALA A 115 0.62 4.18 8.31
N ARG A 116 0.89 4.81 7.16
CA ARG A 116 0.47 6.19 6.88
C ARG A 116 -0.50 6.22 5.71
N ARG A 117 -1.25 7.32 5.59
CA ARG A 117 -2.26 7.53 4.54
C ARG A 117 -3.35 6.44 4.56
N VAL A 118 -3.69 6.02 5.76
CA VAL A 118 -4.75 5.06 6.00
C VAL A 118 -6.09 5.77 5.82
N ASN A 119 -6.92 5.24 4.94
CA ASN A 119 -8.28 5.72 4.71
C ASN A 119 -9.26 5.08 5.71
N SER A 120 -9.11 3.78 5.91
CA SER A 120 -9.92 3.03 6.87
C SER A 120 -9.16 1.83 7.43
N VAL A 121 -9.51 1.46 8.64
CA VAL A 121 -9.08 0.23 9.30
C VAL A 121 -10.30 -0.42 9.94
N ALA A 122 -10.40 -1.74 9.84
CA ALA A 122 -11.46 -2.50 10.47
C ALA A 122 -10.90 -3.80 11.05
N PHE A 123 -11.23 -4.06 12.30
CA PHE A 123 -10.87 -5.27 13.02
C PHE A 123 -12.13 -6.03 13.36
N SER A 124 -12.18 -7.32 13.08
CA SER A 124 -13.26 -8.21 13.48
C SER A 124 -12.71 -9.57 13.90
N GLN A 125 -13.49 -10.29 14.68
CA GLN A 125 -13.11 -11.60 15.20
C GLN A 125 -14.27 -12.58 15.00
N VAL A 126 -13.93 -13.79 14.54
CA VAL A 126 -14.88 -14.92 14.48
C VAL A 126 -14.15 -16.16 15.03
N GLY A 127 -14.54 -16.59 16.22
CA GLY A 127 -13.84 -17.61 16.96
C GLY A 127 -12.40 -17.19 17.26
N SER A 128 -11.43 -17.99 16.87
CA SER A 128 -10.00 -17.67 16.99
C SER A 128 -9.43 -16.89 15.79
N LEU A 129 -10.24 -16.60 14.79
CA LEU A 129 -9.82 -15.92 13.58
C LEU A 129 -10.00 -14.40 13.73
N LEU A 130 -8.91 -13.68 13.72
CA LEU A 130 -8.85 -12.22 13.66
C LEU A 130 -8.74 -11.79 12.20
N THR A 131 -9.67 -10.94 11.75
CA THR A 131 -9.62 -10.29 10.44
C THR A 131 -9.22 -8.84 10.60
N PHE A 132 -8.29 -8.42 9.79
CA PHE A 132 -7.78 -7.06 9.72
C PHE A 132 -7.91 -6.54 8.30
N ASP A 133 -8.77 -5.57 8.11
CA ASP A 133 -8.96 -4.88 6.83
C ASP A 133 -8.32 -3.50 6.90
N LEU A 134 -7.38 -3.25 6.01
CA LEU A 134 -6.65 -1.99 5.92
C LEU A 134 -6.76 -1.43 4.52
N GLU A 135 -7.20 -0.18 4.41
CA GLU A 135 -7.25 0.57 3.17
C GLU A 135 -6.30 1.76 3.25
N ILE A 136 -5.40 1.85 2.28
CA ILE A 136 -4.43 2.95 2.16
C ILE A 136 -4.73 3.76 0.90
N GLN A 137 -4.82 5.07 1.05
CA GLN A 137 -5.00 6.00 -0.05
C GLN A 137 -3.66 6.26 -0.74
N THR A 138 -3.65 6.13 -2.08
CA THR A 138 -2.51 6.56 -2.89
C THR A 138 -2.61 8.06 -3.20
N LEU A 139 -1.51 8.70 -3.61
CA LEU A 139 -1.48 10.12 -3.94
C LEU A 139 -2.36 10.50 -5.16
N GLU A 140 -2.79 9.52 -5.95
CA GLU A 140 -3.67 9.71 -7.12
C GLU A 140 -5.15 9.42 -6.80
N ALA A 141 -5.57 9.53 -5.53
CA ALA A 141 -6.92 9.24 -5.06
C ALA A 141 -7.40 7.78 -5.31
N ALA A 142 -6.52 6.90 -5.78
CA ALA A 142 -6.80 5.47 -5.81
C ALA A 142 -6.54 4.88 -4.42
N SER A 143 -7.30 3.88 -4.01
CA SER A 143 -7.07 3.14 -2.77
C SER A 143 -6.50 1.75 -3.05
N VAL A 144 -5.71 1.25 -2.12
CA VAL A 144 -5.24 -0.14 -2.10
C VAL A 144 -5.70 -0.73 -0.78
N SER A 145 -6.54 -1.75 -0.85
CA SER A 145 -7.05 -2.46 0.32
C SER A 145 -6.43 -3.84 0.42
N ARG A 146 -6.35 -4.35 1.64
CA ARG A 146 -5.93 -5.71 1.92
C ARG A 146 -6.62 -6.21 3.18
N SER A 147 -7.22 -7.40 3.07
CA SER A 147 -7.66 -8.19 4.21
C SER A 147 -6.54 -9.15 4.63
N LEU A 148 -6.24 -9.18 5.89
CA LEU A 148 -5.29 -10.09 6.51
C LEU A 148 -6.04 -10.92 7.54
N LEU A 149 -5.74 -12.21 7.55
CA LEU A 149 -6.27 -13.17 8.51
C LEU A 149 -5.14 -13.61 9.42
N SER A 150 -5.35 -13.56 10.71
CA SER A 150 -4.42 -14.09 11.72
C SER A 150 -5.19 -14.91 12.74
N TYR A 151 -4.55 -15.94 13.26
CA TYR A 151 -5.13 -16.74 14.33
C TYR A 151 -4.64 -16.19 15.67
N LEU A 152 -5.58 -15.98 16.57
CA LEU A 152 -5.27 -15.76 17.98
C LEU A 152 -4.72 -17.04 18.59
N ARG A 153 -3.85 -16.89 19.57
CA ARG A 153 -3.41 -18.04 20.38
C ARG A 153 -4.64 -18.70 20.96
N ALA A 154 -4.80 -20.00 20.71
CA ALA A 154 -5.93 -20.74 21.27
C ALA A 154 -5.91 -20.59 22.79
N LEU A 155 -7.00 -20.06 23.34
CA LEU A 155 -7.24 -20.07 24.79
C LEU A 155 -7.33 -21.53 25.19
N GLN A 156 -6.34 -22.02 25.91
CA GLN A 156 -6.38 -23.33 26.58
C GLN A 156 -7.08 -23.20 27.91
#